data_9b33f7a00cddfa37a2529111f72343af
#
_entry.id   9b33f7a00cddfa37a2529111f72343af
#
_cell.length_a   1.000
_cell.length_b   1.000
_cell.length_c   1.000
_cell.angle_alpha   90.00
_cell.angle_beta   90.00
_cell.angle_gamma   90.00
#
_symmetry.space_group_name_H-M   'P 1'
#
loop_
_entity.id
_entity.type
_entity.pdbx_description
1 polymer ?
#
loop_
_entity_poly.entity_id
_entity_poly.type
_entity_poly.pdbx_seq_one_letter_code
_entity_poly.pdbx_strand_id
1 'polypeptide(L)'
;MKRIIIALLAVVATINVSAQELRWGVAGGLNFANERAKTAGVKVSSDSYIGFQVGAKAEMDFSSYLTDGFFLEGSLLYNLKGGSYSGSHTNLGYLQLPVNLGYRLTFSGDVSLLASLGPYVGLGVLGKDVEKVSGAKVKTDVFGTRLQRFDFGLNYKLGVEVWDQWQFYLGFEHSLLNLSKTKIEGSSSRTRVTNFYIGTAYMF
;
A
#
# COMPACT_ATOMS: atom_id res chain seq x y z
N MET A 1 -19.45 3.69 -4.87
CA MET A 1 -18.04 4.08 -4.87
C MET A 1 -17.83 5.57 -4.68
N LYS A 2 -18.41 6.47 -5.50
CA LYS A 2 -18.28 7.95 -5.32
C LYS A 2 -18.70 8.42 -3.92
N ARG A 3 -19.75 7.87 -3.31
CA ARG A 3 -20.24 8.25 -1.98
C ARG A 3 -19.27 7.88 -0.84
N ILE A 4 -18.51 6.79 -0.98
CA ILE A 4 -17.52 6.36 0.02
C ILE A 4 -16.28 7.26 -0.03
N ILE A 5 -15.85 7.65 -1.22
CA ILE A 5 -14.71 8.58 -1.39
C ILE A 5 -15.07 9.95 -0.84
N ILE A 6 -16.30 10.43 -1.09
CA ILE A 6 -16.80 11.70 -0.55
C ILE A 6 -16.90 11.63 0.98
N ALA A 7 -17.37 10.53 1.55
CA ALA A 7 -17.43 10.34 3.00
C ALA A 7 -16.03 10.32 3.63
N LEU A 8 -15.05 9.67 3.00
CA LEU A 8 -13.67 9.67 3.48
C LEU A 8 -13.04 11.07 3.43
N LEU A 9 -13.25 11.80 2.33
CA LEU A 9 -12.81 13.19 2.20
C LEU A 9 -13.52 14.12 3.20
N ALA A 10 -14.80 13.90 3.49
CA ALA A 10 -15.54 14.67 4.48
C ALA A 10 -15.01 14.42 5.91
N VAL A 11 -14.65 13.19 6.26
CA VAL A 11 -14.03 12.87 7.56
C VAL A 11 -12.69 13.56 7.71
N VAL A 12 -11.85 13.58 6.67
CA VAL A 12 -10.55 14.28 6.68
C VAL A 12 -10.76 15.80 6.78
N ALA A 13 -11.79 16.36 6.14
CA ALA A 13 -12.08 17.78 6.15
C ALA A 13 -12.69 18.29 7.48
N THR A 14 -13.25 17.41 8.32
CA THR A 14 -13.82 17.78 9.62
C THR A 14 -12.81 17.80 10.76
N ILE A 15 -11.59 17.33 10.54
CA ILE A 15 -10.51 17.39 11.52
C ILE A 15 -10.00 18.84 11.53
N ASN A 16 -10.30 19.59 12.60
CA ASN A 16 -9.70 20.91 12.82
C ASN A 16 -8.23 20.71 13.21
N VAL A 17 -7.35 20.66 12.21
CA VAL A 17 -5.91 20.51 12.38
C VAL A 17 -5.34 21.89 12.66
N SER A 18 -4.82 22.10 13.87
CA SER A 18 -3.92 23.22 14.13
C SER A 18 -2.65 23.01 13.30
N ALA A 19 -2.26 24.00 12.51
CA ALA A 19 -1.15 23.88 11.57
C ALA A 19 0.21 23.51 12.23
N GLN A 20 0.30 23.60 13.55
CA GLN A 20 1.48 23.26 14.35
C GLN A 20 1.64 21.75 14.62
N GLU A 21 0.59 20.95 14.38
CA GLU A 21 0.60 19.50 14.62
C GLU A 21 0.77 18.67 13.35
N LEU A 22 0.83 19.31 12.17
CA LEU A 22 0.90 18.63 10.88
C LEU A 22 2.30 18.72 10.29
N ARG A 23 2.96 17.57 10.15
CA ARG A 23 4.25 17.41 9.48
C ARG A 23 4.05 16.82 8.09
N TRP A 24 4.72 17.35 7.10
CA TRP A 24 4.70 16.86 5.72
C TRP A 24 6.02 16.22 5.37
N GLY A 25 6.00 15.33 4.40
CA GLY A 25 7.20 14.68 3.94
C GLY A 25 7.03 14.01 2.59
N VAL A 26 8.13 13.48 2.10
CA VAL A 26 8.20 12.62 0.93
C VAL A 26 8.61 11.23 1.34
N ALA A 27 8.03 10.22 0.71
CA ALA A 27 8.29 8.82 1.03
C ALA A 27 8.65 8.04 -0.24
N GLY A 28 9.56 7.08 -0.09
CA GLY A 28 9.93 6.17 -1.15
C GLY A 28 10.38 4.82 -0.62
N GLY A 29 10.34 3.78 -1.46
CA GLY A 29 10.74 2.45 -1.03
C GLY A 29 10.70 1.40 -2.13
N LEU A 30 11.18 0.21 -1.78
CA LEU A 30 11.16 -0.97 -2.62
C LEU A 30 10.08 -1.93 -2.13
N ASN A 31 9.34 -2.50 -3.05
CA ASN A 31 8.27 -3.44 -2.84
C ASN A 31 8.69 -4.85 -3.24
N PHE A 32 8.29 -5.82 -2.46
CA PHE A 32 8.43 -7.25 -2.72
C PHE A 32 7.02 -7.85 -2.67
N ALA A 33 6.35 -7.81 -3.81
CA ALA A 33 4.95 -8.18 -3.92
C ALA A 33 4.78 -9.61 -4.42
N ASN A 34 3.76 -10.30 -3.91
CA ASN A 34 3.35 -11.63 -4.35
C ASN A 34 1.85 -11.64 -4.64
N GLU A 35 1.49 -12.21 -5.77
CA GLU A 35 0.10 -12.51 -6.12
C GLU A 35 -0.23 -13.95 -5.68
N ARG A 36 -1.29 -14.10 -4.91
CA ARG A 36 -1.81 -15.41 -4.48
C ARG A 36 -3.17 -15.64 -5.10
N ALA A 37 -3.24 -16.60 -5.99
CA ALA A 37 -4.49 -17.05 -6.62
C ALA A 37 -4.94 -18.40 -6.04
N LYS A 38 -6.24 -18.53 -5.80
CA LYS A 38 -6.87 -19.81 -5.45
C LYS A 38 -8.02 -20.05 -6.42
N THR A 39 -7.95 -21.14 -7.20
CA THR A 39 -8.98 -21.52 -8.16
C THR A 39 -9.28 -23.01 -7.99
N ALA A 40 -10.55 -23.38 -7.85
CA ALA A 40 -10.99 -24.77 -7.69
C ALA A 40 -10.24 -25.56 -6.59
N GLY A 41 -9.90 -24.88 -5.47
CA GLY A 41 -9.16 -25.52 -4.37
C GLY A 41 -7.63 -25.51 -4.52
N VAL A 42 -7.11 -25.31 -5.73
CA VAL A 42 -5.67 -25.24 -6.01
C VAL A 42 -5.17 -23.83 -5.68
N LYS A 43 -4.10 -23.75 -4.86
CA LYS A 43 -3.42 -22.49 -4.53
C LYS A 43 -2.19 -22.34 -5.42
N VAL A 44 -2.10 -21.22 -6.12
CA VAL A 44 -0.93 -20.82 -6.90
C VAL A 44 -0.41 -19.50 -6.32
N SER A 45 0.87 -19.47 -6.03
CA SER A 45 1.57 -18.26 -5.59
C SER A 45 2.56 -17.85 -6.68
N SER A 46 2.59 -16.58 -7.03
CA SER A 46 3.65 -16.06 -7.91
C SER A 46 4.99 -15.99 -7.15
N ASP A 47 6.08 -15.93 -7.90
CA ASP A 47 7.36 -15.48 -7.36
C ASP A 47 7.29 -13.99 -6.98
N SER A 48 8.21 -13.56 -6.10
CA SER A 48 8.29 -12.17 -5.69
C SER A 48 8.58 -11.25 -6.86
N TYR A 49 7.75 -10.23 -7.03
CA TYR A 49 7.98 -9.14 -7.96
C TYR A 49 8.57 -7.93 -7.21
N ILE A 50 9.72 -7.45 -7.70
CA ILE A 50 10.36 -6.27 -7.13
C ILE A 50 9.79 -5.04 -7.82
N GLY A 51 9.12 -4.19 -7.06
CA GLY A 51 8.58 -2.91 -7.48
C GLY A 51 9.12 -1.77 -6.64
N PHE A 52 8.48 -0.61 -6.75
CA PHE A 52 8.82 0.56 -5.95
C PHE A 52 7.55 1.31 -5.54
N GLN A 53 7.71 2.15 -4.53
CA GLN A 53 6.68 3.12 -4.14
C GLN A 53 7.33 4.50 -3.95
N VAL A 54 6.55 5.54 -4.27
CA VAL A 54 6.99 6.94 -4.08
C VAL A 54 5.76 7.82 -3.92
N GLY A 55 5.86 8.84 -3.07
CA GLY A 55 4.77 9.80 -2.90
C GLY A 55 4.95 10.77 -1.76
N ALA A 56 3.86 11.42 -1.40
CA ALA A 56 3.79 12.36 -0.29
C ALA A 56 3.25 11.68 0.96
N LYS A 57 3.71 12.14 2.11
CA LYS A 57 3.30 11.69 3.43
C LYS A 57 2.93 12.89 4.30
N ALA A 58 1.95 12.72 5.15
CA ALA A 58 1.59 13.66 6.19
C ALA A 58 1.44 12.91 7.51
N GLU A 59 1.92 13.50 8.58
CA GLU A 59 1.73 13.02 9.95
C GLU A 59 1.10 14.13 10.78
N MET A 60 0.14 13.75 11.59
CA MET A 60 -0.48 14.60 12.59
C MET A 60 -0.21 14.01 13.96
N ASP A 61 0.32 14.81 14.87
CA ASP A 61 0.44 14.45 16.28
C ASP A 61 -0.97 14.31 16.88
N PHE A 62 -1.21 13.18 17.53
CA PHE A 62 -2.49 12.84 18.13
C PHE A 62 -2.41 12.76 19.66
N SER A 63 -1.32 13.22 20.23
CA SER A 63 -1.04 13.21 21.68
C SER A 63 -2.09 13.97 22.46
N SER A 64 -2.61 15.07 21.91
CA SER A 64 -3.68 15.89 22.54
C SER A 64 -5.02 15.13 22.69
N TYR A 65 -5.26 14.12 21.86
CA TYR A 65 -6.53 13.38 21.84
C TYR A 65 -6.45 12.02 22.53
N LEU A 66 -5.26 11.41 22.60
CA LEU A 66 -5.07 10.08 23.17
C LEU A 66 -4.04 10.13 24.31
N THR A 67 -2.80 9.87 24.01
CA THR A 67 -1.67 9.84 24.93
C THR A 67 -0.42 10.23 24.17
N ASP A 68 0.58 10.75 24.87
CA ASP A 68 1.86 11.15 24.25
C ASP A 68 2.44 10.03 23.40
N GLY A 69 2.90 10.40 22.21
CA GLY A 69 3.49 9.50 21.23
C GLY A 69 2.51 8.94 20.19
N PHE A 70 1.20 9.10 20.33
CA PHE A 70 0.28 8.72 19.26
C PHE A 70 0.32 9.71 18.11
N PHE A 71 0.31 9.18 16.89
CA PHE A 71 0.22 9.97 15.66
C PHE A 71 -0.70 9.31 14.63
N LEU A 72 -1.32 10.12 13.81
CA LEU A 72 -2.04 9.69 12.61
C LEU A 72 -1.19 10.00 11.39
N GLU A 73 -0.95 9.02 10.53
CA GLU A 73 -0.26 9.23 9.27
C GLU A 73 -1.16 8.90 8.08
N GLY A 74 -1.06 9.72 7.05
CA GLY A 74 -1.63 9.48 5.74
C GLY A 74 -0.58 9.62 4.66
N SER A 75 -0.67 8.83 3.61
CA SER A 75 0.25 8.97 2.48
C SER A 75 -0.51 8.85 1.16
N LEU A 76 -0.06 9.56 0.14
CA LEU A 76 -0.51 9.37 -1.23
C LEU A 76 0.66 8.82 -2.03
N LEU A 77 0.61 7.52 -2.36
CA LEU A 77 1.71 6.79 -2.95
C LEU A 77 1.34 6.27 -4.35
N TYR A 78 2.23 6.47 -5.30
CA TYR A 78 2.28 5.60 -6.48
C TYR A 78 3.04 4.33 -6.11
N ASN A 79 2.38 3.19 -6.21
CA ASN A 79 2.86 1.92 -5.71
C ASN A 79 2.85 0.89 -6.85
N LEU A 80 4.04 0.48 -7.32
CA LEU A 80 4.21 -0.56 -8.31
C LEU A 80 4.36 -1.91 -7.60
N LYS A 81 3.42 -2.81 -7.87
CA LYS A 81 3.35 -4.18 -7.34
C LYS A 81 3.23 -5.16 -8.51
N GLY A 82 3.23 -6.45 -8.22
CA GLY A 82 3.00 -7.44 -9.25
C GLY A 82 3.24 -8.85 -8.80
N GLY A 83 3.37 -9.73 -9.76
CA GLY A 83 3.74 -11.12 -9.60
C GLY A 83 4.57 -11.59 -10.77
N SER A 84 5.51 -12.47 -10.54
CA SER A 84 6.29 -13.12 -11.58
C SER A 84 5.89 -14.58 -11.67
N TYR A 85 5.69 -15.04 -12.88
CA TYR A 85 5.41 -16.46 -13.21
C TYR A 85 6.41 -16.91 -14.25
N SER A 86 6.65 -18.19 -14.35
CA SER A 86 7.59 -18.75 -15.35
C SER A 86 7.28 -18.25 -16.76
N GLY A 87 8.12 -17.34 -17.28
CA GLY A 87 7.99 -16.77 -18.62
C GLY A 87 7.09 -15.54 -18.75
N SER A 88 6.38 -15.12 -17.69
CA SER A 88 5.54 -13.92 -17.71
C SER A 88 5.63 -13.14 -16.39
N HIS A 89 5.34 -11.84 -16.45
CA HIS A 89 5.22 -11.02 -15.26
C HIS A 89 4.06 -10.03 -15.38
N THR A 90 3.41 -9.80 -14.25
CA THR A 90 2.31 -8.85 -14.12
C THR A 90 2.81 -7.60 -13.43
N ASN A 91 2.64 -6.44 -14.05
CA ASN A 91 2.95 -5.13 -13.48
C ASN A 91 1.64 -4.44 -13.10
N LEU A 92 1.48 -4.09 -11.83
CA LEU A 92 0.29 -3.44 -11.28
C LEU A 92 0.69 -2.11 -10.62
N GLY A 93 0.37 -1.00 -11.27
CA GLY A 93 0.56 0.35 -10.71
C GLY A 93 -0.73 0.81 -10.02
N TYR A 94 -0.62 1.10 -8.74
CA TYR A 94 -1.71 1.62 -7.90
C TYR A 94 -1.42 3.05 -7.44
N LEU A 95 -2.43 3.88 -7.45
CA LEU A 95 -2.47 5.07 -6.60
C LEU A 95 -3.09 4.63 -5.26
N GLN A 96 -2.32 4.72 -4.19
CA GLN A 96 -2.67 4.14 -2.89
C GLN A 96 -2.68 5.20 -1.81
N LEU A 97 -3.68 5.13 -0.93
CA LEU A 97 -3.87 6.00 0.22
C LEU A 97 -3.95 5.12 1.48
N PRO A 98 -2.84 4.81 2.14
CA PRO A 98 -2.85 4.27 3.50
C PRO A 98 -3.14 5.39 4.51
N VAL A 99 -3.91 5.05 5.54
CA VAL A 99 -4.16 5.89 6.72
C VAL A 99 -3.93 5.02 7.94
N ASN A 100 -2.88 5.32 8.68
CA ASN A 100 -2.44 4.50 9.81
C ASN A 100 -2.47 5.30 11.10
N LEU A 101 -2.91 4.65 12.18
CA LEU A 101 -2.66 5.10 13.54
C LEU A 101 -1.31 4.52 13.98
N GLY A 102 -0.43 5.36 14.49
CA GLY A 102 0.89 4.98 14.93
C GLY A 102 1.20 5.41 16.36
N TYR A 103 2.26 4.79 16.87
CA TYR A 103 2.86 5.16 18.13
C TYR A 103 4.36 5.39 17.95
N ARG A 104 4.84 6.51 18.49
CA ARG A 104 6.24 6.93 18.50
C ARG A 104 6.79 6.77 19.91
N LEU A 105 7.77 5.89 20.07
CA LEU A 105 8.50 5.71 21.31
C LEU A 105 9.86 6.37 21.19
N THR A 106 10.04 7.52 21.83
CA THR A 106 11.30 8.27 21.83
C THR A 106 12.22 7.74 22.92
N PHE A 107 13.40 7.26 22.54
CA PHE A 107 14.43 6.78 23.46
C PHE A 107 15.44 7.86 23.81
N SER A 108 15.74 8.73 22.87
CA SER A 108 16.65 9.83 22.98
C SER A 108 16.12 10.95 22.09
N GLY A 109 16.47 12.20 22.36
CA GLY A 109 15.95 13.33 21.59
C GLY A 109 16.11 13.19 20.07
N ASP A 110 17.06 12.36 19.61
CA ASP A 110 17.36 12.19 18.19
C ASP A 110 16.85 10.88 17.59
N VAL A 111 16.36 9.94 18.40
CA VAL A 111 15.98 8.59 17.91
C VAL A 111 14.65 8.13 18.51
N SER A 112 13.72 7.79 17.63
CA SER A 112 12.41 7.24 17.99
C SER A 112 12.12 5.94 17.25
N LEU A 113 11.46 5.00 17.91
CA LEU A 113 10.88 3.82 17.29
C LEU A 113 9.44 4.13 16.87
N LEU A 114 9.08 3.76 15.66
CA LEU A 114 7.75 3.95 15.10
C LEU A 114 7.07 2.61 14.87
N ALA A 115 5.82 2.50 15.30
CA ALA A 115 4.96 1.40 14.93
C ALA A 115 3.62 1.96 14.46
N SER A 116 3.13 1.54 13.30
CA SER A 116 1.83 2.00 12.82
C SER A 116 1.07 0.91 12.09
N LEU A 117 -0.25 1.01 12.14
CA LEU A 117 -1.15 0.11 11.43
C LEU A 117 -2.43 0.86 11.01
N GLY A 118 -3.02 0.42 9.91
CA GLY A 118 -4.28 0.99 9.47
C GLY A 118 -4.75 0.44 8.13
N PRO A 119 -5.91 0.88 7.67
CA PRO A 119 -6.43 0.53 6.35
C PRO A 119 -5.70 1.28 5.24
N TYR A 120 -5.71 0.68 4.06
CA TYR A 120 -5.39 1.40 2.84
C TYR A 120 -6.48 1.19 1.78
N VAL A 121 -6.63 2.18 0.91
CA VAL A 121 -7.39 2.08 -0.32
C VAL A 121 -6.44 2.25 -1.50
N GLY A 122 -6.63 1.46 -2.55
CA GLY A 122 -5.83 1.49 -3.76
C GLY A 122 -6.69 1.55 -5.01
N LEU A 123 -6.28 2.37 -5.98
CA LEU A 123 -6.88 2.43 -7.30
C LEU A 123 -5.84 2.03 -8.35
N GLY A 124 -6.06 0.91 -9.04
CA GLY A 124 -5.23 0.45 -10.14
C GLY A 124 -5.31 1.40 -11.34
N VAL A 125 -4.20 2.07 -11.61
CA VAL A 125 -4.08 3.04 -12.72
C VAL A 125 -3.39 2.44 -13.93
N LEU A 126 -2.41 1.56 -13.72
CA LEU A 126 -1.67 0.84 -14.75
C LEU A 126 -1.63 -0.64 -14.40
N GLY A 127 -1.96 -1.51 -15.35
CA GLY A 127 -1.89 -2.96 -15.16
C GLY A 127 -1.65 -3.66 -16.48
N LYS A 128 -0.50 -4.34 -16.60
CA LYS A 128 -0.10 -5.05 -17.81
C LYS A 128 0.47 -6.42 -17.46
N ASP A 129 -0.07 -7.44 -18.09
CA ASP A 129 0.57 -8.75 -18.19
C ASP A 129 1.55 -8.72 -19.38
N VAL A 130 2.77 -9.13 -19.14
CA VAL A 130 3.83 -9.21 -20.15
C VAL A 130 4.23 -10.66 -20.30
N GLU A 131 3.88 -11.24 -21.43
CA GLU A 131 4.24 -12.62 -21.81
C GLU A 131 5.25 -12.62 -22.96
N LYS A 132 6.17 -13.57 -22.91
CA LYS A 132 7.07 -13.84 -24.04
C LYS A 132 6.48 -14.97 -24.89
N VAL A 133 5.96 -14.62 -26.06
CA VAL A 133 5.46 -15.60 -27.04
C VAL A 133 6.36 -15.58 -28.25
N SER A 134 7.03 -16.69 -28.54
CA SER A 134 7.94 -16.86 -29.70
C SER A 134 8.99 -15.73 -29.82
N GLY A 135 9.54 -15.25 -28.68
CA GLY A 135 10.54 -14.17 -28.66
C GLY A 135 9.98 -12.74 -28.68
N ALA A 136 8.70 -12.54 -28.98
CA ALA A 136 8.03 -11.26 -28.91
C ALA A 136 7.40 -11.02 -27.53
N LYS A 137 7.44 -9.76 -27.04
CA LYS A 137 6.76 -9.36 -25.81
C LYS A 137 5.34 -8.92 -26.13
N VAL A 138 4.36 -9.71 -25.72
CA VAL A 138 2.93 -9.36 -25.81
C VAL A 138 2.52 -8.71 -24.50
N LYS A 139 1.87 -7.54 -24.57
CA LYS A 139 1.36 -6.80 -23.39
C LYS A 139 -0.15 -6.78 -23.45
N THR A 140 -0.81 -7.29 -22.41
CA THR A 140 -2.25 -7.32 -22.29
C THR A 140 -2.70 -6.55 -21.05
N ASP A 141 -3.78 -5.78 -21.17
CA ASP A 141 -4.34 -5.04 -20.04
C ASP A 141 -4.98 -6.00 -19.02
N VAL A 142 -4.58 -5.87 -17.76
CA VAL A 142 -5.03 -6.70 -16.64
C VAL A 142 -6.29 -6.15 -16.00
N PHE A 143 -6.34 -4.83 -15.84
CA PHE A 143 -7.46 -4.17 -15.19
C PHE A 143 -8.68 -4.09 -16.11
N GLY A 144 -9.80 -4.55 -15.57
CA GLY A 144 -11.06 -4.62 -16.32
C GLY A 144 -11.33 -5.98 -16.94
N THR A 145 -10.30 -6.73 -17.29
CA THR A 145 -10.38 -8.11 -17.81
C THR A 145 -10.23 -9.15 -16.71
N ARG A 146 -9.05 -9.23 -16.10
CA ARG A 146 -8.69 -10.24 -15.09
C ARG A 146 -8.82 -9.74 -13.65
N LEU A 147 -8.41 -8.50 -13.37
CA LEU A 147 -8.40 -7.92 -12.04
C LEU A 147 -9.29 -6.67 -11.91
N GLN A 148 -9.79 -6.47 -10.69
CA GLN A 148 -10.46 -5.24 -10.31
C GLN A 148 -9.44 -4.13 -10.08
N ARG A 149 -9.86 -2.88 -10.38
CA ARG A 149 -9.00 -1.70 -10.14
C ARG A 149 -8.95 -1.28 -8.68
N PHE A 150 -10.02 -1.55 -7.93
CA PHE A 150 -10.12 -1.14 -6.55
C PHE A 150 -9.55 -2.21 -5.63
N ASP A 151 -8.62 -1.81 -4.77
CA ASP A 151 -8.06 -2.62 -3.71
C ASP A 151 -8.31 -1.98 -2.35
N PHE A 152 -8.47 -2.80 -1.32
CA PHE A 152 -8.62 -2.39 0.06
C PHE A 152 -7.96 -3.43 0.94
N GLY A 153 -7.22 -2.97 1.94
CA GLY A 153 -6.51 -3.88 2.82
C GLY A 153 -5.99 -3.21 4.07
N LEU A 154 -5.09 -3.92 4.75
CA LEU A 154 -4.40 -3.46 5.94
C LEU A 154 -2.93 -3.24 5.63
N ASN A 155 -2.39 -2.19 6.22
CA ASN A 155 -0.98 -1.81 6.20
C ASN A 155 -0.44 -1.86 7.62
N TYR A 156 0.73 -2.46 7.77
CA TYR A 156 1.49 -2.55 9.02
C TYR A 156 2.88 -2.00 8.77
N LYS A 157 3.40 -1.20 9.67
CA LYS A 157 4.71 -0.58 9.52
C LYS A 157 5.45 -0.51 10.85
N LEU A 158 6.73 -0.84 10.82
CA LEU A 158 7.69 -0.66 11.90
C LEU A 158 8.87 0.12 11.37
N GLY A 159 9.36 1.09 12.12
CA GLY A 159 10.44 1.94 11.66
C GLY A 159 11.19 2.63 12.78
N VAL A 160 12.22 3.34 12.36
CA VAL A 160 13.03 4.22 13.21
C VAL A 160 13.01 5.61 12.61
N GLU A 161 12.80 6.61 13.43
CA GLU A 161 12.95 8.02 13.07
C GLU A 161 14.23 8.55 13.70
N VAL A 162 15.00 9.30 12.93
CA VAL A 162 16.26 9.90 13.35
C VAL A 162 16.22 11.40 13.06
N TRP A 163 16.65 12.19 14.04
CA TRP A 163 16.68 13.69 14.00
C TRP A 163 15.32 14.31 13.68
N ASP A 164 14.22 13.65 14.05
CA ASP A 164 12.83 14.06 13.78
C ASP A 164 12.50 14.28 12.29
N GLN A 165 13.39 13.87 11.38
CA GLN A 165 13.26 14.10 9.95
C GLN A 165 13.31 12.82 9.11
N TRP A 166 14.27 11.94 9.38
CA TRP A 166 14.47 10.73 8.60
C TRP A 166 13.77 9.55 9.22
N GLN A 167 12.90 8.92 8.46
CA GLN A 167 12.25 7.68 8.85
C GLN A 167 12.71 6.55 7.94
N PHE A 168 13.12 5.44 8.54
CA PHE A 168 13.44 4.19 7.85
C PHE A 168 12.48 3.14 8.36
N TYR A 169 11.81 2.43 7.47
CA TYR A 169 10.76 1.50 7.87
C TYR A 169 10.68 0.25 7.03
N LEU A 170 10.20 -0.80 7.67
CA LEU A 170 9.73 -2.04 7.07
C LEU A 170 8.21 -2.05 7.16
N GLY A 171 7.56 -2.53 6.12
CA GLY A 171 6.11 -2.63 6.15
C GLY A 171 5.58 -3.87 5.43
N PHE A 172 4.35 -4.16 5.76
CA PHE A 172 3.61 -5.27 5.17
C PHE A 172 2.19 -4.85 4.85
N GLU A 173 1.74 -5.17 3.65
CA GLU A 173 0.38 -4.92 3.20
C GLU A 173 -0.32 -6.23 2.86
N HIS A 174 -1.56 -6.30 3.26
CA HIS A 174 -2.41 -7.45 3.00
C HIS A 174 -3.75 -7.00 2.42
N SER A 175 -4.00 -7.35 1.14
CA SER A 175 -5.30 -7.10 0.50
C SER A 175 -6.39 -7.97 1.13
N LEU A 176 -7.48 -7.34 1.55
CA LEU A 176 -8.65 -8.01 2.10
C LEU A 176 -9.66 -8.39 1.00
N LEU A 177 -9.64 -7.67 -0.12
CA LEU A 177 -10.57 -7.90 -1.21
C LEU A 177 -10.15 -9.07 -2.09
N ASN A 178 -11.15 -9.65 -2.75
CA ASN A 178 -10.92 -10.54 -3.88
C ASN A 178 -10.77 -9.70 -5.15
N LEU A 179 -9.56 -9.61 -5.67
CA LEU A 179 -9.26 -8.83 -6.86
C LEU A 179 -9.65 -9.55 -8.17
N SER A 180 -9.94 -10.86 -8.14
CA SER A 180 -10.34 -11.62 -9.33
C SER A 180 -11.68 -11.17 -9.86
N LYS A 181 -11.75 -10.90 -11.16
CA LYS A 181 -12.99 -10.73 -11.92
C LYS A 181 -13.46 -12.01 -12.60
N THR A 182 -12.58 -12.99 -12.75
CA THR A 182 -12.89 -14.26 -13.41
C THR A 182 -13.86 -15.05 -12.55
N LYS A 183 -15.07 -15.22 -13.05
CA LYS A 183 -16.06 -16.14 -12.52
C LYS A 183 -16.00 -17.41 -13.37
N ILE A 184 -15.59 -18.52 -12.80
CA ILE A 184 -15.71 -19.86 -13.42
C ILE A 184 -16.98 -20.46 -12.84
N GLU A 185 -17.93 -20.82 -13.70
CA GLU A 185 -19.17 -21.48 -13.26
C GLU A 185 -18.82 -22.72 -12.42
N GLY A 186 -19.41 -22.80 -11.23
CA GLY A 186 -19.16 -23.89 -10.28
C GLY A 186 -17.85 -23.81 -9.50
N SER A 187 -17.01 -22.79 -9.70
CA SER A 187 -15.74 -22.66 -8.96
C SER A 187 -15.46 -21.24 -8.46
N SER A 188 -15.05 -21.14 -7.20
CA SER A 188 -14.65 -19.86 -6.57
C SER A 188 -13.22 -19.55 -6.94
N SER A 189 -13.01 -18.48 -7.73
CA SER A 189 -11.68 -17.90 -7.97
C SER A 189 -11.42 -16.71 -7.03
N ARG A 190 -10.28 -16.73 -6.35
CA ARG A 190 -9.86 -15.67 -5.44
C ARG A 190 -8.42 -15.28 -5.71
N THR A 191 -8.20 -14.00 -5.95
CA THR A 191 -6.86 -13.42 -6.10
C THR A 191 -6.65 -12.34 -5.04
N ARG A 192 -5.51 -12.38 -4.34
CA ARG A 192 -5.07 -11.40 -3.35
C ARG A 192 -3.62 -11.04 -3.61
N VAL A 193 -3.28 -9.79 -3.32
CA VAL A 193 -1.89 -9.31 -3.36
C VAL A 193 -1.43 -9.08 -1.93
N THR A 194 -0.24 -9.57 -1.63
CA THR A 194 0.51 -9.24 -0.41
C THR A 194 1.80 -8.54 -0.82
N ASN A 195 2.21 -7.56 -0.04
CA ASN A 195 3.39 -6.77 -0.33
C ASN A 195 4.20 -6.55 0.94
N PHE A 196 5.45 -6.98 0.94
CA PHE A 196 6.45 -6.55 1.91
C PHE A 196 7.22 -5.38 1.30
N TYR A 197 7.57 -4.37 2.08
CA TYR A 197 8.32 -3.24 1.56
C TYR A 197 9.33 -2.70 2.57
N ILE A 198 10.39 -2.12 2.03
CA ILE A 198 11.41 -1.38 2.78
C ILE A 198 11.38 0.04 2.24
N GLY A 199 11.30 1.02 3.13
CA GLY A 199 11.16 2.40 2.70
C GLY A 199 11.84 3.40 3.62
N THR A 200 11.92 4.61 3.10
CA THR A 200 12.35 5.78 3.85
C THR A 200 11.38 6.94 3.59
N ALA A 201 11.29 7.86 4.55
CA ALA A 201 10.64 9.14 4.36
C ALA A 201 11.49 10.26 4.95
N TYR A 202 11.41 11.42 4.33
CA TYR A 202 11.98 12.65 4.85
C TYR A 202 10.83 13.58 5.21
N MET A 203 10.78 14.01 6.48
CA MET A 203 9.77 14.90 7.04
C MET A 203 10.33 16.31 7.15
N PHE A 204 9.53 17.30 6.73
CA PHE A 204 9.90 18.72 6.76
C PHE A 204 9.52 19.39 8.07
#